data_d80696ef429f34cf8d542ee2811e7556
#
_entry.id   d80696ef429f34cf8d542ee2811e7556
#
_cell.length_a   1.000
_cell.length_b   1.000
_cell.length_c   1.000
_cell.angle_alpha   90.00
_cell.angle_beta   90.00
_cell.angle_gamma   90.00
#
_symmetry.space_group_name_H-M   'P 1'
#
loop_
_entity.id
_entity.type
_entity.pdbx_description
1 polymer ?
#
loop_
_entity_poly.entity_id
_entity_poly.type
_entity_poly.pdbx_seq_one_letter_code
_entity_poly.pdbx_strand_id
1 'polypeptide(L)'
;ERAPSDLLEEFAYGQVTLAPGLARSQFEHTQGVMLRMNVDSLLKPYRLRAGLAAPGPEMGGWYDAVSDEVRAANKDPYGGHGFAPGHAFGQWISALARGYAASGDPAARAKVEAILTAYQPAISGRFYANFPYPAYNYDKIICGLIDAHSHCGMASAFPLLQRTTDVAEPHLPPQALDRGDPQKHWRQSIGESSSGWYLMDESYTLGENLFLAWRRKAGERYLPLAQRFLLDDTFFAPLAAGDNVLPNHHAYSYANALNSAAQAYIATGSRMHLEAARNGFAMIAAQSFATGGWGPEEYFRQPDSDDLYTTLSSTHRGFETPCGSYAHLKLARYLLRITRDGRYGDSMEQVFLNTVLGARKLEDDGHAFYYSDYNFKGARTYFPDRWPCCSGTLPQVAADYHVLIYFQDPAGVYVNLYTPSTGRWVSADGARLALTQSGDYANEGIVRLELKASRSLRFAMRLRIPAWSGAGAGSPSIRLNGNPVPLETRLGFASIERLWKDGDRVELEFPMPLRLMPINAHHPDVVAVMRGPQVLFALADRPRLSRGQLMGMKRTSDGFWQAGSVRFAPFTAVKGAAYSTYIELA
;
A
#
# COMPACT_ATOMS: atom_id res chain seq x y z
N GLU A 1 -25.16 15.72 5.06
CA GLU A 1 -24.24 15.63 3.92
C GLU A 1 -24.65 14.43 3.04
N ARG A 2 -24.29 14.45 1.76
CA ARG A 2 -24.69 13.43 0.81
C ARG A 2 -23.43 12.73 0.29
N ALA A 3 -23.46 11.40 0.20
CA ALA A 3 -22.37 10.62 -0.40
C ALA A 3 -22.04 11.14 -1.82
N PRO A 4 -20.75 11.23 -2.20
CA PRO A 4 -20.37 11.71 -3.53
C PRO A 4 -20.81 10.73 -4.61
N SER A 5 -21.42 11.27 -5.68
CA SER A 5 -21.88 10.49 -6.84
C SER A 5 -20.89 10.49 -8.02
N ASP A 6 -19.84 11.30 -7.95
CA ASP A 6 -18.92 11.58 -9.07
C ASP A 6 -17.48 11.21 -8.71
N LEU A 7 -17.27 9.94 -8.37
CA LEU A 7 -15.95 9.38 -8.12
C LEU A 7 -15.36 8.81 -9.42
N LEU A 8 -14.03 8.91 -9.59
CA LEU A 8 -13.38 8.06 -10.58
C LEU A 8 -13.58 6.59 -10.21
N GLU A 9 -13.86 5.77 -11.20
CA GLU A 9 -13.88 4.32 -11.08
C GLU A 9 -12.50 3.77 -11.40
N GLU A 10 -11.97 2.94 -10.53
CA GLU A 10 -10.79 2.13 -10.83
C GLU A 10 -11.14 0.99 -11.79
N PHE A 11 -10.23 0.63 -12.69
CA PHE A 11 -10.40 -0.60 -13.46
C PHE A 11 -10.40 -1.79 -12.49
N ALA A 12 -11.35 -2.70 -12.67
CA ALA A 12 -11.39 -3.93 -11.88
C ALA A 12 -10.15 -4.80 -12.15
N TYR A 13 -9.78 -5.64 -11.19
CA TYR A 13 -8.59 -6.50 -11.28
C TYR A 13 -8.51 -7.25 -12.62
N GLY A 14 -9.59 -7.89 -13.05
CA GLY A 14 -9.64 -8.67 -14.30
C GLY A 14 -9.63 -7.83 -15.58
N GLN A 15 -9.80 -6.52 -15.49
CA GLN A 15 -9.70 -5.62 -16.63
C GLN A 15 -8.25 -5.25 -16.96
N VAL A 16 -7.31 -5.50 -16.05
CA VAL A 16 -5.89 -5.15 -16.22
C VAL A 16 -5.04 -6.41 -16.24
N THR A 17 -4.20 -6.53 -17.26
CA THR A 17 -3.20 -7.60 -17.35
C THR A 17 -1.82 -6.96 -17.30
N LEU A 18 -1.02 -7.27 -16.28
CA LEU A 18 0.37 -6.82 -16.18
C LEU A 18 1.22 -7.50 -17.24
N ALA A 19 2.06 -6.76 -17.93
CA ALA A 19 3.05 -7.32 -18.83
C ALA A 19 4.18 -8.03 -18.05
N PRO A 20 4.97 -8.92 -18.67
CA PRO A 20 6.14 -9.51 -18.05
C PRO A 20 7.07 -8.43 -17.47
N GLY A 21 7.50 -8.59 -16.22
CA GLY A 21 8.33 -7.63 -15.49
C GLY A 21 8.24 -7.83 -13.97
N LEU A 22 8.87 -6.92 -13.21
CA LEU A 22 8.98 -7.05 -11.76
C LEU A 22 7.62 -7.07 -11.05
N ALA A 23 6.69 -6.18 -11.44
CA ALA A 23 5.37 -6.11 -10.82
C ALA A 23 4.59 -7.42 -10.99
N ARG A 24 4.56 -7.95 -12.22
CA ARG A 24 3.93 -9.25 -12.50
C ARG A 24 4.64 -10.38 -11.76
N SER A 25 5.96 -10.41 -11.77
CA SER A 25 6.73 -11.45 -11.08
C SER A 25 6.49 -11.45 -9.56
N GLN A 26 6.39 -10.28 -8.93
CA GLN A 26 6.09 -10.16 -7.51
C GLN A 26 4.65 -10.61 -7.20
N PHE A 27 3.69 -10.22 -8.03
CA PHE A 27 2.30 -10.68 -7.93
C PHE A 27 2.22 -12.21 -8.05
N GLU A 28 2.75 -12.80 -9.11
CA GLU A 28 2.71 -14.25 -9.34
C GLU A 28 3.41 -15.03 -8.22
N HIS A 29 4.55 -14.51 -7.73
CA HIS A 29 5.27 -15.13 -6.63
C HIS A 29 4.45 -15.17 -5.35
N THR A 30 3.86 -14.03 -4.94
CA THR A 30 3.04 -13.96 -3.73
C THR A 30 1.80 -14.84 -3.83
N GLN A 31 1.13 -14.89 -4.99
CA GLN A 31 0.01 -15.80 -5.22
C GLN A 31 0.45 -17.27 -5.08
N GLY A 32 1.61 -17.63 -5.62
CA GLY A 32 2.18 -18.97 -5.49
C GLY A 32 2.42 -19.39 -4.04
N VAL A 33 2.95 -18.47 -3.20
CA VAL A 33 3.11 -18.74 -1.75
C VAL A 33 1.75 -18.99 -1.11
N MET A 34 0.76 -18.12 -1.35
CA MET A 34 -0.58 -18.27 -0.76
C MET A 34 -1.27 -19.58 -1.18
N LEU A 35 -1.11 -19.99 -2.42
CA LEU A 35 -1.68 -21.25 -2.93
C LEU A 35 -1.08 -22.50 -2.24
N ARG A 36 0.21 -22.46 -1.88
CA ARG A 36 0.89 -23.57 -1.21
C ARG A 36 0.60 -23.68 0.29
N MET A 37 0.07 -22.63 0.94
CA MET A 37 -0.23 -22.65 2.37
C MET A 37 -1.20 -23.75 2.74
N ASN A 38 -0.93 -24.46 3.83
CA ASN A 38 -1.80 -25.51 4.33
C ASN A 38 -3.03 -24.90 5.04
N VAL A 39 -4.24 -25.29 4.63
CA VAL A 39 -5.50 -24.76 5.20
C VAL A 39 -5.64 -25.08 6.68
N ASP A 40 -5.22 -26.27 7.11
CA ASP A 40 -5.30 -26.65 8.52
C ASP A 40 -4.33 -25.84 9.39
N SER A 41 -3.14 -25.51 8.86
CA SER A 41 -2.18 -24.61 9.50
C SER A 41 -2.74 -23.19 9.64
N LEU A 42 -3.40 -22.68 8.59
CA LEU A 42 -4.04 -21.36 8.62
C LEU A 42 -5.13 -21.27 9.70
N LEU A 43 -5.87 -22.35 9.91
CA LEU A 43 -6.98 -22.40 10.87
C LEU A 43 -6.56 -22.84 12.27
N LYS A 44 -5.32 -23.26 12.44
CA LYS A 44 -4.85 -23.80 13.73
C LYS A 44 -5.07 -22.84 14.89
N PRO A 45 -4.70 -21.55 14.82
CA PRO A 45 -4.97 -20.61 15.93
C PRO A 45 -6.46 -20.48 16.28
N TYR A 46 -7.32 -20.45 15.27
CA TYR A 46 -8.78 -20.33 15.46
C TYR A 46 -9.38 -21.56 16.11
N ARG A 47 -9.00 -22.76 15.62
CA ARG A 47 -9.46 -24.05 16.15
C ARG A 47 -8.99 -24.29 17.58
N LEU A 48 -7.70 -24.04 17.88
CA LEU A 48 -7.15 -24.19 19.24
C LEU A 48 -7.91 -23.32 20.24
N ARG A 49 -8.09 -22.03 19.92
CA ARG A 49 -8.81 -21.12 20.82
C ARG A 49 -10.32 -21.43 20.91
N ALA A 50 -10.91 -22.00 19.88
CA ALA A 50 -12.30 -22.49 19.92
C ALA A 50 -12.47 -23.81 20.69
N GLY A 51 -11.38 -24.46 21.09
CA GLY A 51 -11.40 -25.78 21.77
C GLY A 51 -11.71 -26.92 20.81
N LEU A 52 -11.37 -26.79 19.54
CA LEU A 52 -11.57 -27.77 18.47
C LEU A 52 -10.27 -28.53 18.18
N ALA A 53 -10.39 -29.71 17.56
CA ALA A 53 -9.23 -30.40 16.99
C ALA A 53 -8.55 -29.50 15.95
N ALA A 54 -7.25 -29.31 16.08
CA ALA A 54 -6.44 -28.41 15.26
C ALA A 54 -5.30 -29.17 14.56
N PRO A 55 -5.61 -29.98 13.53
CA PRO A 55 -4.61 -30.70 12.76
C PRO A 55 -3.74 -29.70 11.95
N GLY A 56 -2.71 -30.24 11.33
CA GLY A 56 -1.77 -29.49 10.53
C GLY A 56 -0.52 -29.05 11.32
N PRO A 57 0.58 -28.80 10.59
CA PRO A 57 1.81 -28.29 11.19
C PRO A 57 1.61 -26.85 11.67
N GLU A 58 2.42 -26.44 12.63
CA GLU A 58 2.56 -25.03 13.00
C GLU A 58 3.25 -24.26 11.89
N MET A 59 2.86 -23.00 11.71
CA MET A 59 3.50 -22.10 10.74
C MET A 59 4.74 -21.46 11.33
N GLY A 60 4.78 -21.27 12.62
CA GLY A 60 5.84 -20.57 13.34
C GLY A 60 5.65 -19.06 13.37
N GLY A 61 6.52 -18.38 14.11
CA GLY A 61 6.55 -16.93 14.19
C GLY A 61 5.31 -16.30 14.83
N TRP A 62 4.92 -15.13 14.33
CA TRP A 62 3.83 -14.35 14.93
C TRP A 62 2.46 -15.01 14.85
N TYR A 63 2.27 -15.87 13.85
CA TYR A 63 0.95 -16.39 13.47
C TYR A 63 0.38 -17.45 14.40
N ASP A 64 1.22 -18.24 15.03
CA ASP A 64 0.76 -19.40 15.82
C ASP A 64 0.11 -19.00 17.16
N ALA A 65 -0.82 -19.84 17.63
CA ALA A 65 -1.32 -19.73 18.99
C ALA A 65 -0.35 -20.43 19.95
N VAL A 66 0.15 -19.69 20.92
CA VAL A 66 0.96 -20.24 22.02
C VAL A 66 0.19 -20.21 23.33
N SER A 67 0.57 -21.07 24.29
CA SER A 67 0.00 -21.05 25.64
C SER A 67 0.36 -19.72 26.35
N ASP A 68 -0.47 -19.36 27.33
CA ASP A 68 -0.23 -18.15 28.13
C ASP A 68 1.08 -18.27 28.93
N GLU A 69 1.52 -19.49 29.29
CA GLU A 69 2.80 -19.71 29.94
C GLU A 69 3.99 -19.37 29.02
N VAL A 70 3.94 -19.82 27.77
CA VAL A 70 4.99 -19.50 26.78
C VAL A 70 5.00 -17.99 26.49
N ARG A 71 3.83 -17.37 26.42
CA ARG A 71 3.71 -15.91 26.23
C ARG A 71 4.27 -15.13 27.43
N ALA A 72 3.97 -15.56 28.65
CA ALA A 72 4.49 -14.93 29.88
C ALA A 72 6.02 -15.10 30.02
N ALA A 73 6.57 -16.20 29.50
CA ALA A 73 8.02 -16.45 29.49
C ALA A 73 8.77 -15.65 28.43
N ASN A 74 8.09 -15.19 27.39
CA ASN A 74 8.68 -14.38 26.34
C ASN A 74 8.82 -12.91 26.80
N LYS A 75 10.05 -12.50 27.10
CA LYS A 75 10.36 -11.16 27.60
C LYS A 75 10.34 -10.07 26.52
N ASP A 76 10.27 -10.45 25.25
CA ASP A 76 10.16 -9.53 24.13
C ASP A 76 8.70 -9.40 23.70
N PRO A 77 8.00 -8.30 24.05
CA PRO A 77 6.60 -8.11 23.69
C PRO A 77 6.38 -7.87 22.19
N TYR A 78 7.44 -7.61 21.42
CA TYR A 78 7.37 -7.27 19.99
C TYR A 78 7.92 -8.37 19.08
N GLY A 79 8.56 -9.35 19.62
CA GLY A 79 9.19 -10.43 18.87
C GLY A 79 8.75 -11.79 19.33
N GLY A 80 8.84 -12.74 18.43
CA GLY A 80 8.75 -14.10 18.79
C GLY A 80 7.47 -14.82 18.43
N HIS A 81 7.46 -16.06 18.83
CA HIS A 81 6.43 -17.03 18.51
C HIS A 81 5.10 -16.67 19.17
N GLY A 82 4.05 -16.58 18.35
CA GLY A 82 2.70 -16.32 18.84
C GLY A 82 2.42 -14.88 19.27
N PHE A 83 3.12 -13.90 18.72
CA PHE A 83 2.87 -12.49 19.02
C PHE A 83 1.44 -12.07 18.70
N ALA A 84 0.93 -12.41 17.51
CA ALA A 84 -0.43 -12.09 17.06
C ALA A 84 -1.10 -13.28 16.35
N PRO A 85 -1.57 -14.29 17.11
CA PRO A 85 -2.13 -15.51 16.52
C PRO A 85 -3.25 -15.25 15.52
N GLY A 86 -3.11 -15.82 14.31
CA GLY A 86 -4.13 -15.73 13.27
C GLY A 86 -4.25 -14.37 12.57
N HIS A 87 -3.40 -13.40 12.86
CA HIS A 87 -3.54 -12.01 12.42
C HIS A 87 -3.66 -11.81 10.90
N ALA A 88 -2.91 -12.56 10.09
CA ALA A 88 -2.87 -12.38 8.64
C ALA A 88 -3.92 -13.23 7.89
N PHE A 89 -4.72 -14.03 8.59
CA PHE A 89 -5.68 -14.96 7.98
C PHE A 89 -6.61 -14.30 6.99
N GLY A 90 -7.26 -13.21 7.38
CA GLY A 90 -8.16 -12.47 6.49
C GLY A 90 -7.44 -11.79 5.33
N GLN A 91 -6.20 -11.32 5.53
CA GLN A 91 -5.40 -10.71 4.48
C GLN A 91 -5.00 -11.73 3.40
N TRP A 92 -4.71 -12.97 3.78
CA TRP A 92 -4.41 -14.03 2.81
C TRP A 92 -5.64 -14.46 2.02
N ILE A 93 -6.83 -14.50 2.63
CA ILE A 93 -8.10 -14.70 1.92
C ILE A 93 -8.30 -13.56 0.90
N SER A 94 -8.11 -12.32 1.33
CA SER A 94 -8.19 -11.13 0.47
C SER A 94 -7.22 -11.20 -0.71
N ALA A 95 -5.95 -11.52 -0.46
CA ALA A 95 -4.92 -11.63 -1.50
C ALA A 95 -5.26 -12.72 -2.54
N LEU A 96 -5.73 -13.88 -2.10
CA LEU A 96 -6.19 -14.95 -3.00
C LEU A 96 -7.41 -14.54 -3.83
N ALA A 97 -8.37 -13.85 -3.21
CA ALA A 97 -9.58 -13.41 -3.90
C ALA A 97 -9.28 -12.34 -4.96
N ARG A 98 -8.43 -11.34 -4.63
CA ARG A 98 -7.93 -10.35 -5.59
C ARG A 98 -7.09 -11.01 -6.69
N GLY A 99 -6.27 -12.00 -6.30
CA GLY A 99 -5.46 -12.80 -7.23
C GLY A 99 -6.30 -13.55 -8.24
N TYR A 100 -7.39 -14.21 -7.81
CA TYR A 100 -8.37 -14.81 -8.71
C TYR A 100 -9.00 -13.77 -9.65
N ALA A 101 -9.44 -12.64 -9.11
CA ALA A 101 -10.04 -11.58 -9.94
C ALA A 101 -9.08 -11.04 -11.01
N ALA A 102 -7.77 -10.96 -10.70
CA ALA A 102 -6.75 -10.47 -11.63
C ALA A 102 -6.33 -11.50 -12.68
N SER A 103 -6.21 -12.77 -12.28
CA SER A 103 -5.64 -13.84 -13.14
C SER A 103 -6.68 -14.77 -13.75
N GLY A 104 -7.85 -14.91 -13.12
CA GLY A 104 -8.83 -15.94 -13.46
C GLY A 104 -8.41 -17.36 -13.02
N ASP A 105 -7.35 -17.51 -12.21
CA ASP A 105 -6.83 -18.82 -11.79
C ASP A 105 -7.86 -19.57 -10.91
N PRO A 106 -8.44 -20.67 -11.39
CA PRO A 106 -9.45 -21.42 -10.64
C PRO A 106 -8.89 -22.02 -9.34
N ALA A 107 -7.57 -22.24 -9.25
CA ALA A 107 -6.94 -22.76 -8.02
C ALA A 107 -7.03 -21.74 -6.87
N ALA A 108 -6.87 -20.44 -7.16
CA ALA A 108 -7.04 -19.40 -6.17
C ALA A 108 -8.48 -19.34 -5.63
N ARG A 109 -9.48 -19.43 -6.51
CA ARG A 109 -10.88 -19.48 -6.12
C ARG A 109 -11.21 -20.72 -5.27
N ALA A 110 -10.75 -21.89 -5.72
CA ALA A 110 -10.95 -23.14 -4.98
C ALA A 110 -10.28 -23.09 -3.59
N LYS A 111 -9.11 -22.46 -3.49
CA LYS A 111 -8.41 -22.27 -2.21
C LYS A 111 -9.21 -21.38 -1.26
N VAL A 112 -9.77 -20.26 -1.75
CA VAL A 112 -10.67 -19.40 -0.95
C VAL A 112 -11.87 -20.20 -0.46
N GLU A 113 -12.53 -20.96 -1.32
CA GLU A 113 -13.69 -21.79 -0.96
C GLU A 113 -13.35 -22.82 0.14
N ALA A 114 -12.21 -23.51 -0.01
CA ALA A 114 -11.73 -24.47 0.99
C ALA A 114 -11.45 -23.80 2.33
N ILE A 115 -10.82 -22.60 2.33
CA ILE A 115 -10.56 -21.84 3.56
C ILE A 115 -11.87 -21.42 4.22
N LEU A 116 -12.85 -20.87 3.50
CA LEU A 116 -14.13 -20.45 4.06
C LEU A 116 -14.93 -21.61 4.64
N THR A 117 -14.95 -22.75 3.93
CA THR A 117 -15.60 -23.98 4.39
C THR A 117 -15.00 -24.46 5.72
N ALA A 118 -13.68 -24.47 5.80
CA ALA A 118 -12.96 -24.92 6.99
C ALA A 118 -13.00 -23.90 8.15
N TYR A 119 -13.17 -22.61 7.84
CA TYR A 119 -13.31 -21.53 8.84
C TYR A 119 -14.69 -21.55 9.52
N GLN A 120 -15.74 -21.91 8.81
CA GLN A 120 -17.11 -21.87 9.32
C GLN A 120 -17.30 -22.51 10.70
N PRO A 121 -16.82 -23.75 10.99
CA PRO A 121 -16.95 -24.35 12.31
C PRO A 121 -16.03 -23.74 13.37
N ALA A 122 -14.97 -23.04 12.96
CA ALA A 122 -13.99 -22.42 13.85
C ALA A 122 -14.38 -21.01 14.34
N ILE A 123 -15.47 -20.44 13.82
CA ILE A 123 -15.99 -19.13 14.25
C ILE A 123 -16.52 -19.26 15.68
N SER A 124 -15.84 -18.62 16.65
CA SER A 124 -16.13 -18.72 18.06
C SER A 124 -15.72 -17.45 18.81
N GLY A 125 -16.55 -17.01 19.77
CA GLY A 125 -16.21 -15.92 20.68
C GLY A 125 -15.00 -16.24 21.57
N ARG A 126 -14.71 -17.52 21.80
CA ARG A 126 -13.51 -17.95 22.53
C ARG A 126 -12.21 -17.52 21.83
N PHE A 127 -12.21 -17.34 20.50
CA PHE A 127 -11.05 -16.84 19.80
C PHE A 127 -10.69 -15.42 20.27
N TYR A 128 -11.70 -14.59 20.48
CA TYR A 128 -11.53 -13.18 20.86
C TYR A 128 -11.45 -12.97 22.39
N ALA A 129 -11.92 -13.91 23.17
CA ALA A 129 -11.91 -13.82 24.63
C ALA A 129 -10.47 -13.87 25.18
N ASN A 130 -10.13 -12.96 26.11
CA ASN A 130 -8.79 -12.88 26.69
C ASN A 130 -7.67 -12.84 25.64
N PHE A 131 -7.88 -12.06 24.58
CA PHE A 131 -6.98 -11.95 23.45
C PHE A 131 -6.58 -10.46 23.28
N PRO A 132 -5.28 -10.16 23.11
CA PRO A 132 -4.83 -8.76 23.06
C PRO A 132 -5.22 -8.04 21.76
N TYR A 133 -5.53 -8.76 20.68
CA TYR A 133 -5.75 -8.21 19.36
C TYR A 133 -7.11 -8.55 18.73
N PRO A 134 -8.26 -8.41 19.42
CA PRO A 134 -9.56 -8.76 18.87
C PRO A 134 -9.94 -7.86 17.68
N ALA A 135 -9.75 -6.53 17.77
CA ALA A 135 -10.08 -5.61 16.70
C ALA A 135 -9.14 -5.79 15.50
N TYR A 136 -7.86 -5.92 15.74
CA TYR A 136 -6.85 -6.11 14.69
C TYR A 136 -7.13 -7.36 13.84
N ASN A 137 -7.42 -8.50 14.45
CA ASN A 137 -7.77 -9.73 13.73
C ASN A 137 -9.13 -9.62 13.03
N TYR A 138 -10.12 -9.04 13.69
CA TYR A 138 -11.46 -8.86 13.13
C TYR A 138 -11.41 -7.98 11.88
N ASP A 139 -10.65 -6.89 11.89
CA ASP A 139 -10.44 -6.01 10.73
C ASP A 139 -9.93 -6.78 9.50
N LYS A 140 -8.92 -7.65 9.68
CA LYS A 140 -8.36 -8.44 8.59
C LYS A 140 -9.36 -9.46 8.05
N ILE A 141 -10.15 -10.08 8.94
CA ILE A 141 -11.21 -11.03 8.54
C ILE A 141 -12.31 -10.35 7.75
N ILE A 142 -12.75 -9.14 8.16
CA ILE A 142 -13.74 -8.35 7.40
C ILE A 142 -13.23 -8.15 5.97
N CYS A 143 -12.01 -7.67 5.80
CA CYS A 143 -11.39 -7.46 4.49
C CYS A 143 -11.42 -8.74 3.65
N GLY A 144 -10.97 -9.87 4.21
CA GLY A 144 -10.93 -11.15 3.52
C GLY A 144 -12.30 -11.65 3.06
N LEU A 145 -13.31 -11.54 3.92
CA LEU A 145 -14.67 -12.01 3.61
C LEU A 145 -15.38 -11.09 2.59
N ILE A 146 -15.16 -9.77 2.67
CA ILE A 146 -15.65 -8.84 1.63
C ILE A 146 -15.06 -9.19 0.27
N ASP A 147 -13.76 -9.42 0.20
CA ASP A 147 -13.07 -9.71 -1.05
C ASP A 147 -13.44 -11.10 -1.58
N ALA A 148 -13.61 -12.11 -0.72
CA ALA A 148 -14.11 -13.42 -1.12
C ALA A 148 -15.50 -13.34 -1.76
N HIS A 149 -16.41 -12.53 -1.21
CA HIS A 149 -17.71 -12.27 -1.83
C HIS A 149 -17.58 -11.53 -3.16
N SER A 150 -16.85 -10.39 -3.14
CA SER A 150 -16.83 -9.44 -4.26
C SER A 150 -16.03 -9.95 -5.46
N HIS A 151 -14.97 -10.72 -5.23
CA HIS A 151 -14.01 -11.13 -6.25
C HIS A 151 -14.10 -12.60 -6.62
N CYS A 152 -14.48 -13.47 -5.68
CA CYS A 152 -14.67 -14.91 -5.96
C CYS A 152 -16.13 -15.32 -6.10
N GLY A 153 -17.09 -14.42 -5.84
CA GLY A 153 -18.53 -14.74 -5.86
C GLY A 153 -18.95 -15.75 -4.78
N MET A 154 -18.24 -15.75 -3.62
CA MET A 154 -18.56 -16.66 -2.53
C MET A 154 -19.79 -16.20 -1.77
N ALA A 155 -20.96 -16.76 -2.04
CA ALA A 155 -22.22 -16.40 -1.39
C ALA A 155 -22.18 -16.65 0.14
N SER A 156 -21.38 -17.61 0.61
CA SER A 156 -21.22 -17.90 2.04
C SER A 156 -20.45 -16.80 2.81
N ALA A 157 -19.69 -15.95 2.12
CA ALA A 157 -18.76 -15.00 2.78
C ALA A 157 -19.50 -13.97 3.65
N PHE A 158 -20.61 -13.38 3.21
CA PHE A 158 -21.37 -12.43 4.03
C PHE A 158 -22.08 -13.08 5.22
N PRO A 159 -22.74 -14.25 5.12
CA PRO A 159 -23.19 -15.00 6.29
C PRO A 159 -22.06 -15.31 7.30
N LEU A 160 -20.85 -15.68 6.82
CA LEU A 160 -19.70 -15.89 7.68
C LEU A 160 -19.23 -14.58 8.33
N LEU A 161 -19.25 -13.48 7.60
CA LEU A 161 -18.92 -12.16 8.14
C LEU A 161 -19.89 -11.74 9.26
N GLN A 162 -21.19 -11.94 9.07
CA GLN A 162 -22.20 -11.64 10.10
C GLN A 162 -21.95 -12.45 11.37
N ARG A 163 -21.73 -13.77 11.22
CA ARG A 163 -21.41 -14.65 12.36
C ARG A 163 -20.10 -14.27 13.05
N THR A 164 -19.07 -13.91 12.25
CA THR A 164 -17.80 -13.44 12.82
C THR A 164 -17.99 -12.15 13.59
N THR A 165 -18.79 -11.23 13.07
CA THR A 165 -19.15 -9.97 13.75
C THR A 165 -19.87 -10.25 15.07
N ASP A 166 -20.86 -11.16 15.08
CA ASP A 166 -21.65 -11.50 16.29
C ASP A 166 -20.76 -12.03 17.43
N VAL A 167 -19.71 -12.80 17.10
CA VAL A 167 -18.80 -13.36 18.12
C VAL A 167 -17.63 -12.45 18.45
N ALA A 168 -17.24 -11.53 17.57
CA ALA A 168 -16.13 -10.61 17.81
C ALA A 168 -16.58 -9.34 18.57
N GLU A 169 -17.73 -8.76 18.19
CA GLU A 169 -18.21 -7.47 18.71
C GLU A 169 -18.27 -7.37 20.24
N PRO A 170 -18.67 -8.42 21.02
CA PRO A 170 -18.63 -8.38 22.48
C PRO A 170 -17.22 -8.21 23.09
N HIS A 171 -16.19 -8.46 22.31
CA HIS A 171 -14.79 -8.37 22.71
C HIS A 171 -14.09 -7.11 22.15
N LEU A 172 -14.77 -6.31 21.36
CA LEU A 172 -14.26 -5.05 20.86
C LEU A 172 -14.47 -3.94 21.90
N PRO A 173 -13.62 -2.88 21.91
CA PRO A 173 -13.87 -1.73 22.77
C PRO A 173 -15.18 -1.02 22.37
N PRO A 174 -15.82 -0.29 23.31
CA PRO A 174 -17.09 0.39 23.05
C PRO A 174 -16.97 1.51 21.99
N GLN A 175 -15.77 2.04 21.79
CA GLN A 175 -15.43 3.02 20.76
C GLN A 175 -13.96 2.85 20.36
N ALA A 176 -13.52 3.56 19.32
CA ALA A 176 -12.10 3.61 18.97
C ALA A 176 -11.25 4.06 20.16
N LEU A 177 -10.14 3.38 20.39
CA LEU A 177 -9.17 3.76 21.40
C LEU A 177 -7.97 4.41 20.70
N ASP A 178 -7.72 5.66 21.02
CA ASP A 178 -6.55 6.38 20.52
C ASP A 178 -5.29 5.83 21.20
N ARG A 179 -4.38 5.28 20.43
CA ARG A 179 -3.07 4.82 20.93
C ARG A 179 -2.20 6.01 21.35
N GLY A 180 -2.41 7.15 20.70
CA GLY A 180 -1.74 8.41 21.03
C GLY A 180 -0.22 8.38 20.87
N ASP A 181 0.42 9.35 21.51
CA ASP A 181 1.87 9.45 21.56
C ASP A 181 2.45 8.45 22.58
N PRO A 182 3.26 7.46 22.17
CA PRO A 182 3.82 6.46 23.06
C PRO A 182 4.78 7.05 24.11
N GLN A 183 5.38 8.21 23.87
CA GLN A 183 6.22 8.87 24.86
C GLN A 183 5.40 9.40 26.03
N LYS A 184 4.17 9.85 25.78
CA LYS A 184 3.24 10.31 26.82
C LYS A 184 2.55 9.16 27.54
N HIS A 185 2.38 8.02 26.86
CA HIS A 185 1.59 6.88 27.33
C HIS A 185 2.38 5.57 27.29
N TRP A 186 3.69 5.62 27.53
CA TRP A 186 4.59 4.47 27.42
C TRP A 186 4.05 3.20 28.07
N ARG A 187 3.52 3.29 29.28
CA ARG A 187 2.97 2.12 30.01
C ARG A 187 1.68 1.60 29.35
N GLN A 188 0.92 2.45 28.71
CA GLN A 188 -0.31 2.11 28.00
C GLN A 188 -0.03 1.62 26.56
N SER A 189 1.06 2.07 25.95
CA SER A 189 1.42 1.68 24.59
C SER A 189 1.90 0.22 24.45
N ILE A 190 2.39 -0.37 25.53
CA ILE A 190 2.90 -1.75 25.55
C ILE A 190 2.04 -2.70 26.40
N GLY A 191 0.95 -2.23 26.97
CA GLY A 191 0.11 -2.98 27.87
C GLY A 191 -1.36 -2.61 27.79
N GLU A 192 -2.07 -2.82 28.86
CA GLU A 192 -3.49 -2.54 28.99
C GLU A 192 -3.75 -1.04 29.11
N SER A 193 -4.82 -0.56 28.47
CA SER A 193 -5.35 0.77 28.71
C SER A 193 -6.00 0.84 30.11
N SER A 194 -6.29 2.07 30.58
CA SER A 194 -7.05 2.29 31.82
C SER A 194 -8.46 1.66 31.79
N SER A 195 -8.97 1.35 30.58
CA SER A 195 -10.25 0.66 30.36
C SER A 195 -10.13 -0.86 30.32
N GLY A 196 -8.93 -1.43 30.48
CA GLY A 196 -8.68 -2.87 30.32
C GLY A 196 -8.51 -3.35 28.87
N TRP A 197 -8.52 -2.42 27.90
CA TRP A 197 -8.32 -2.72 26.48
C TRP A 197 -6.87 -2.48 26.05
N TYR A 198 -6.37 -3.32 25.15
CA TYR A 198 -5.01 -3.22 24.65
C TYR A 198 -4.92 -2.17 23.54
N LEU A 199 -4.16 -1.09 23.76
CA LEU A 199 -4.11 0.04 22.82
C LEU A 199 -3.49 -0.32 21.47
N MET A 200 -2.55 -1.28 21.44
CA MET A 200 -1.95 -1.77 20.20
C MET A 200 -2.89 -2.65 19.35
N ASP A 201 -4.12 -2.90 19.83
CA ASP A 201 -5.17 -3.58 19.06
C ASP A 201 -5.68 -2.74 17.88
N GLU A 202 -5.35 -1.45 17.83
CA GLU A 202 -5.58 -0.56 16.68
C GLU A 202 -7.04 -0.50 16.24
N SER A 203 -7.99 -0.46 17.19
CA SER A 203 -9.44 -0.46 16.89
C SER A 203 -9.90 0.65 15.95
N TYR A 204 -9.16 1.74 15.86
CA TYR A 204 -9.42 2.87 14.95
C TYR A 204 -9.15 2.57 13.46
N THR A 205 -8.61 1.40 13.12
CA THR A 205 -8.45 0.98 11.71
C THR A 205 -9.70 0.29 11.15
N LEU A 206 -10.60 -0.17 12.01
CA LEU A 206 -11.81 -0.92 11.63
C LEU A 206 -12.72 -0.16 10.65
N GLY A 207 -12.75 1.16 10.72
CA GLY A 207 -13.68 2.00 9.96
C GLY A 207 -13.64 1.73 8.46
N GLU A 208 -12.46 1.60 7.85
CA GLU A 208 -12.31 1.35 6.40
C GLU A 208 -13.10 0.13 5.95
N ASN A 209 -12.81 -1.02 6.55
CA ASN A 209 -13.42 -2.29 6.14
C ASN A 209 -14.90 -2.39 6.52
N LEU A 210 -15.32 -1.77 7.62
CA LEU A 210 -16.73 -1.72 8.01
C LEU A 210 -17.56 -0.85 7.06
N PHE A 211 -17.05 0.32 6.62
CA PHE A 211 -17.71 1.11 5.56
C PHE A 211 -17.77 0.34 4.24
N LEU A 212 -16.71 -0.39 3.88
CA LEU A 212 -16.72 -1.25 2.71
C LEU A 212 -17.76 -2.37 2.82
N ALA A 213 -17.90 -3.03 3.99
CA ALA A 213 -18.93 -4.03 4.26
C ALA A 213 -20.33 -3.47 4.02
N TRP A 214 -20.62 -2.30 4.58
CA TRP A 214 -21.91 -1.63 4.37
C TRP A 214 -22.15 -1.29 2.90
N ARG A 215 -21.17 -0.67 2.24
CA ARG A 215 -21.28 -0.27 0.82
C ARG A 215 -21.42 -1.48 -0.12
N ARG A 216 -20.87 -2.63 0.25
CA ARG A 216 -21.01 -3.90 -0.46
C ARG A 216 -22.29 -4.66 -0.07
N LYS A 217 -23.16 -4.06 0.77
CA LYS A 217 -24.46 -4.61 1.21
C LYS A 217 -24.34 -5.89 2.04
N ALA A 218 -23.27 -6.01 2.84
CA ALA A 218 -23.13 -7.10 3.79
C ALA A 218 -24.14 -6.99 4.95
N GLY A 219 -24.66 -5.79 5.25
CA GLY A 219 -25.71 -5.52 6.23
C GLY A 219 -25.68 -4.07 6.73
N GLU A 220 -26.84 -3.56 7.15
CA GLU A 220 -27.00 -2.17 7.61
C GLU A 220 -26.25 -1.89 8.92
N ARG A 221 -26.02 -2.90 9.74
CA ARG A 221 -25.28 -2.77 11.02
C ARG A 221 -23.87 -2.24 10.86
N TYR A 222 -23.25 -2.44 9.69
CA TYR A 222 -21.87 -2.06 9.46
C TYR A 222 -21.64 -0.55 9.36
N LEU A 223 -22.66 0.23 8.99
CA LEU A 223 -22.56 1.69 8.96
C LEU A 223 -22.37 2.30 10.36
N PRO A 224 -23.28 2.09 11.34
CA PRO A 224 -23.09 2.60 12.69
C PRO A 224 -21.86 1.99 13.38
N LEU A 225 -21.53 0.74 13.06
CA LEU A 225 -20.34 0.10 13.59
C LEU A 225 -19.05 0.79 13.06
N ALA A 226 -19.00 1.14 11.77
CA ALA A 226 -17.87 1.88 11.19
C ALA A 226 -17.71 3.26 11.84
N GLN A 227 -18.80 3.98 12.05
CA GLN A 227 -18.80 5.30 12.69
C GLN A 227 -18.32 5.24 14.15
N ARG A 228 -18.64 4.16 14.88
CA ARG A 228 -18.21 3.95 16.26
C ARG A 228 -16.68 3.89 16.40
N PHE A 229 -15.99 3.45 15.36
CA PHE A 229 -14.53 3.28 15.37
C PHE A 229 -13.75 4.40 14.65
N LEU A 230 -14.34 5.58 14.52
CA LEU A 230 -13.66 6.77 14.05
C LEU A 230 -13.08 7.58 15.24
N LEU A 231 -11.87 8.10 15.06
CA LEU A 231 -11.21 8.99 16.05
C LEU A 231 -11.51 10.46 15.72
N ASP A 232 -12.80 10.84 15.77
CA ASP A 232 -13.24 12.16 15.32
C ASP A 232 -12.62 13.29 16.15
N ASP A 233 -12.71 13.20 17.47
CA ASP A 233 -12.32 14.30 18.37
C ASP A 233 -10.80 14.46 18.48
N THR A 234 -10.06 13.34 18.57
CA THR A 234 -8.62 13.38 18.89
C THR A 234 -7.73 13.39 17.65
N PHE A 235 -8.24 12.95 16.50
CA PHE A 235 -7.44 12.79 15.30
C PHE A 235 -8.03 13.47 14.06
N PHE A 236 -9.31 13.17 13.68
CA PHE A 236 -9.83 13.67 12.41
C PHE A 236 -10.21 15.16 12.45
N ALA A 237 -10.84 15.65 13.50
CA ALA A 237 -11.20 17.06 13.60
C ALA A 237 -9.96 17.99 13.66
N PRO A 238 -8.91 17.70 14.46
CA PRO A 238 -7.67 18.45 14.39
C PRO A 238 -7.01 18.44 13.00
N LEU A 239 -6.89 17.27 12.37
CA LEU A 239 -6.33 17.18 11.02
C LEU A 239 -7.16 17.97 10.00
N ALA A 240 -8.49 17.91 10.07
CA ALA A 240 -9.36 18.69 9.21
C ALA A 240 -9.20 20.20 9.39
N ALA A 241 -8.90 20.64 10.61
CA ALA A 241 -8.57 22.03 10.94
C ALA A 241 -7.16 22.46 10.47
N GLY A 242 -6.31 21.50 10.07
CA GLY A 242 -4.94 21.76 9.62
C GLY A 242 -3.88 21.53 10.70
N ASP A 243 -4.27 21.06 11.88
CA ASP A 243 -3.34 20.77 12.97
C ASP A 243 -2.59 19.46 12.70
N ASN A 244 -1.26 19.51 12.72
CA ASN A 244 -0.44 18.30 12.53
C ASN A 244 -0.33 17.51 13.85
N VAL A 245 -1.23 16.57 14.03
CA VAL A 245 -1.23 15.64 15.16
C VAL A 245 -0.55 14.31 14.87
N LEU A 246 0.09 14.14 13.69
CA LEU A 246 0.74 12.89 13.30
C LEU A 246 2.00 12.55 14.10
N PRO A 247 2.90 13.50 14.46
CA PRO A 247 4.18 13.15 15.09
C PRO A 247 4.00 12.25 16.32
N ASN A 248 4.88 11.23 16.41
CA ASN A 248 4.90 10.19 17.44
C ASN A 248 3.72 9.18 17.40
N HIS A 249 2.75 9.32 16.50
CA HIS A 249 1.74 8.28 16.30
C HIS A 249 2.31 7.12 15.47
N HIS A 250 1.80 5.91 15.71
CA HIS A 250 2.20 4.71 14.95
C HIS A 250 1.85 4.85 13.48
N ALA A 251 2.87 4.92 12.62
CA ALA A 251 2.72 5.43 11.28
C ALA A 251 1.77 4.62 10.39
N TYR A 252 1.94 3.27 10.36
CA TYR A 252 1.10 2.41 9.54
C TYR A 252 -0.38 2.45 9.94
N SER A 253 -0.68 2.29 11.23
CA SER A 253 -2.07 2.19 11.67
C SER A 253 -2.82 3.51 11.57
N TYR A 254 -2.16 4.65 11.82
CA TYR A 254 -2.80 5.95 11.63
C TYR A 254 -2.92 6.36 10.15
N ALA A 255 -2.06 5.85 9.26
CA ALA A 255 -2.31 5.93 7.82
C ALA A 255 -3.55 5.11 7.41
N ASN A 256 -3.80 3.96 8.06
CA ASN A 256 -5.05 3.22 7.90
C ASN A 256 -6.26 3.94 8.52
N ALA A 257 -6.11 4.67 9.61
CA ALA A 257 -7.16 5.56 10.11
C ALA A 257 -7.56 6.61 9.05
N LEU A 258 -6.58 7.18 8.32
CA LEU A 258 -6.87 8.09 7.20
C LEU A 258 -7.62 7.38 6.04
N ASN A 259 -7.37 6.08 5.81
CA ASN A 259 -8.20 5.29 4.89
C ASN A 259 -9.64 5.18 5.39
N SER A 260 -9.84 5.02 6.70
CA SER A 260 -11.17 5.05 7.32
C SER A 260 -11.87 6.40 7.11
N ALA A 261 -11.13 7.52 7.24
CA ALA A 261 -11.67 8.85 6.96
C ALA A 261 -12.08 9.02 5.49
N ALA A 262 -11.25 8.57 4.54
CA ALA A 262 -11.60 8.60 3.12
C ALA A 262 -12.85 7.77 2.81
N GLN A 263 -12.99 6.59 3.41
CA GLN A 263 -14.18 5.76 3.27
C GLN A 263 -15.40 6.35 3.98
N ALA A 264 -15.25 7.02 5.12
CA ALA A 264 -16.31 7.76 5.79
C ALA A 264 -16.88 8.85 4.87
N TYR A 265 -16.02 9.64 4.20
CA TYR A 265 -16.48 10.60 3.19
C TYR A 265 -17.20 9.91 2.03
N ILE A 266 -16.64 8.85 1.46
CA ILE A 266 -17.26 8.14 0.33
C ILE A 266 -18.63 7.55 0.72
N ALA A 267 -18.79 7.10 1.97
CA ALA A 267 -20.04 6.51 2.45
C ALA A 267 -21.09 7.55 2.85
N THR A 268 -20.67 8.65 3.50
CA THR A 268 -21.59 9.59 4.17
C THR A 268 -21.57 11.01 3.60
N GLY A 269 -20.54 11.38 2.85
CA GLY A 269 -20.31 12.74 2.38
C GLY A 269 -19.63 13.66 3.40
N SER A 270 -19.17 13.15 4.53
CA SER A 270 -18.59 13.96 5.62
C SER A 270 -17.35 14.74 5.18
N ARG A 271 -17.49 16.06 5.09
CA ARG A 271 -16.43 16.98 4.67
C ARG A 271 -15.25 16.99 5.64
N MET A 272 -15.52 16.91 6.93
CA MET A 272 -14.47 16.83 7.96
C MET A 272 -13.52 15.65 7.66
N HIS A 273 -14.07 14.48 7.38
CA HIS A 273 -13.27 13.29 7.08
C HIS A 273 -12.48 13.42 5.77
N LEU A 274 -13.05 14.08 4.75
CA LEU A 274 -12.30 14.36 3.51
C LEU A 274 -11.11 15.29 3.78
N GLU A 275 -11.32 16.39 4.50
CA GLU A 275 -10.24 17.33 4.79
C GLU A 275 -9.19 16.69 5.72
N ALA A 276 -9.60 15.87 6.69
CA ALA A 276 -8.69 15.09 7.53
C ALA A 276 -7.81 14.15 6.68
N ALA A 277 -8.40 13.42 5.73
CA ALA A 277 -7.67 12.52 4.84
C ALA A 277 -6.70 13.30 3.92
N ARG A 278 -7.10 14.44 3.37
CA ARG A 278 -6.27 15.30 2.51
C ARG A 278 -5.09 15.93 3.27
N ASN A 279 -5.39 16.52 4.41
CA ASN A 279 -4.38 17.18 5.25
C ASN A 279 -3.41 16.15 5.83
N GLY A 280 -3.92 15.03 6.36
CA GLY A 280 -3.10 13.93 6.86
C GLY A 280 -2.18 13.36 5.77
N PHE A 281 -2.68 13.19 4.53
CA PHE A 281 -1.84 12.80 3.40
C PHE A 281 -0.73 13.81 3.11
N ALA A 282 -1.04 15.10 3.10
CA ALA A 282 -0.05 16.16 2.88
C ALA A 282 1.02 16.20 4.00
N MET A 283 0.60 15.98 5.25
CA MET A 283 1.50 15.91 6.41
C MET A 283 2.40 14.67 6.38
N ILE A 284 1.90 13.53 5.89
CA ILE A 284 2.73 12.33 5.61
C ILE A 284 3.76 12.64 4.52
N ALA A 285 3.34 13.26 3.43
CA ALA A 285 4.24 13.62 2.34
C ALA A 285 5.35 14.58 2.78
N ALA A 286 5.05 15.53 3.68
CA ALA A 286 6.01 16.49 4.21
C ALA A 286 7.11 15.85 5.08
N GLN A 287 6.90 14.65 5.60
CA GLN A 287 7.86 13.88 6.39
C GLN A 287 8.31 12.58 5.70
N SER A 288 8.12 12.48 4.38
CA SER A 288 8.55 11.31 3.62
C SER A 288 9.99 11.45 3.13
N PHE A 289 10.71 10.35 3.12
CA PHE A 289 12.00 10.26 2.45
C PHE A 289 11.85 10.39 0.92
N ALA A 290 12.94 10.62 0.22
CA ALA A 290 12.96 10.70 -1.24
C ALA A 290 12.38 9.46 -1.96
N THR A 291 12.33 8.33 -1.28
CA THR A 291 11.70 7.09 -1.74
C THR A 291 10.18 7.11 -1.68
N GLY A 292 9.59 8.09 -1.02
CA GLY A 292 8.17 8.11 -0.66
C GLY A 292 7.85 7.34 0.62
N GLY A 293 8.83 6.62 1.22
CA GLY A 293 8.67 5.96 2.50
C GLY A 293 8.65 6.94 3.66
N TRP A 294 8.01 6.59 4.78
CA TRP A 294 7.77 7.43 5.96
C TRP A 294 7.70 6.60 7.24
N GLY A 295 7.71 7.28 8.37
CA GLY A 295 7.53 6.66 9.68
C GLY A 295 8.67 5.72 10.08
N PRO A 296 9.93 6.21 10.15
CA PRO A 296 11.02 5.40 10.64
C PRO A 296 10.75 4.95 12.08
N GLU A 297 11.15 3.69 12.39
CA GLU A 297 10.82 3.01 13.65
C GLU A 297 9.31 2.88 13.90
N GLU A 298 8.51 2.91 12.82
CA GLU A 298 7.04 2.82 12.82
C GLU A 298 6.32 4.03 13.44
N TYR A 299 6.99 5.18 13.56
CA TYR A 299 6.38 6.41 14.09
C TYR A 299 6.52 7.59 13.12
N PHE A 300 5.45 8.35 12.98
CA PHE A 300 5.50 9.61 12.28
C PHE A 300 6.45 10.60 12.98
N ARG A 301 7.13 11.40 12.19
CA ARG A 301 8.12 12.37 12.65
C ARG A 301 7.62 13.80 12.47
N GLN A 302 8.29 14.73 13.15
CA GLN A 302 8.06 16.15 12.95
C GLN A 302 8.65 16.56 11.60
N PRO A 303 7.86 17.14 10.67
CA PRO A 303 8.39 17.73 9.44
C PRO A 303 9.37 18.88 9.76
N ASP A 304 10.30 19.15 8.85
CA ASP A 304 11.24 20.26 8.96
C ASP A 304 11.98 20.33 10.31
N SER A 305 12.49 19.17 10.75
CA SER A 305 13.28 19.00 11.97
C SER A 305 14.49 18.10 11.72
N ASP A 306 15.28 17.84 12.74
CA ASP A 306 16.41 16.91 12.67
C ASP A 306 15.99 15.44 12.70
N ASP A 307 14.71 15.15 12.93
CA ASP A 307 14.21 13.79 13.18
C ASP A 307 14.56 12.81 12.07
N LEU A 308 14.25 13.14 10.81
CA LEU A 308 14.55 12.24 9.68
C LEU A 308 16.06 12.05 9.49
N TYR A 309 16.85 13.12 9.61
CA TYR A 309 18.30 13.04 9.46
C TYR A 309 18.92 12.15 10.55
N THR A 310 18.50 12.29 11.79
CA THR A 310 18.97 11.49 12.91
C THR A 310 18.77 9.99 12.65
N THR A 311 17.64 9.61 12.03
CA THR A 311 17.34 8.20 11.73
C THR A 311 18.29 7.58 10.73
N LEU A 312 18.96 8.36 9.88
CA LEU A 312 19.96 7.83 8.92
C LEU A 312 21.19 7.21 9.60
N SER A 313 21.38 7.46 10.90
CA SER A 313 22.48 6.91 11.68
C SER A 313 22.02 6.06 12.86
N SER A 314 20.80 6.28 13.36
CA SER A 314 20.32 5.66 14.61
C SER A 314 19.50 4.38 14.41
N THR A 315 18.94 4.16 13.23
CA THR A 315 18.08 2.99 13.00
C THR A 315 18.25 2.38 11.61
N HIS A 316 17.95 1.09 11.49
CA HIS A 316 17.80 0.34 10.25
C HIS A 316 16.32 0.11 9.88
N ARG A 317 15.39 0.70 10.62
CA ARG A 317 13.94 0.59 10.44
C ARG A 317 13.41 1.85 9.77
N GLY A 318 13.75 2.07 8.49
CA GLY A 318 13.45 3.32 7.79
C GLY A 318 12.00 3.46 7.34
N PHE A 319 11.38 2.38 6.86
CA PHE A 319 9.98 2.37 6.43
C PHE A 319 9.42 0.95 6.50
N GLU A 320 8.30 0.76 7.16
CA GLU A 320 7.55 -0.51 7.18
C GLU A 320 6.96 -0.78 5.78
N THR A 321 7.74 -1.44 4.93
CA THR A 321 7.53 -1.37 3.48
C THR A 321 6.24 -1.99 2.98
N PRO A 322 5.91 -3.26 3.21
CA PRO A 322 4.65 -3.81 2.71
C PRO A 322 3.43 -3.15 3.36
N CYS A 323 3.40 -3.03 4.67
CA CYS A 323 2.26 -2.46 5.39
C CYS A 323 2.08 -0.97 5.10
N GLY A 324 3.16 -0.20 5.19
CA GLY A 324 3.14 1.23 4.89
C GLY A 324 2.77 1.51 3.43
N SER A 325 3.31 0.73 2.48
CA SER A 325 2.91 0.85 1.06
C SER A 325 1.44 0.51 0.86
N TYR A 326 0.92 -0.54 1.52
CA TYR A 326 -0.48 -0.91 1.43
C TYR A 326 -1.41 0.20 1.91
N ALA A 327 -1.12 0.78 3.09
CA ALA A 327 -1.89 1.90 3.62
C ALA A 327 -1.81 3.14 2.72
N HIS A 328 -0.60 3.50 2.28
CA HIS A 328 -0.34 4.68 1.46
C HIS A 328 -1.01 4.60 0.08
N LEU A 329 -0.85 3.48 -0.62
CA LEU A 329 -1.42 3.29 -1.95
C LEU A 329 -2.95 3.28 -1.91
N LYS A 330 -3.57 2.74 -0.86
CA LYS A 330 -5.02 2.84 -0.65
C LYS A 330 -5.47 4.28 -0.46
N LEU A 331 -4.82 5.02 0.44
CA LEU A 331 -5.18 6.42 0.73
C LEU A 331 -5.04 7.29 -0.52
N ALA A 332 -3.89 7.18 -1.22
CA ALA A 332 -3.65 7.91 -2.45
C ALA A 332 -4.68 7.55 -3.54
N ARG A 333 -5.06 6.28 -3.68
CA ARG A 333 -6.09 5.81 -4.60
C ARG A 333 -7.46 6.40 -4.28
N TYR A 334 -7.88 6.41 -3.00
CA TYR A 334 -9.15 7.01 -2.60
C TYR A 334 -9.16 8.52 -2.89
N LEU A 335 -8.08 9.22 -2.55
CA LEU A 335 -7.98 10.66 -2.80
C LEU A 335 -7.92 11.00 -4.29
N LEU A 336 -7.22 10.21 -5.11
CA LEU A 336 -7.24 10.36 -6.57
C LEU A 336 -8.65 10.20 -7.13
N ARG A 337 -9.40 9.18 -6.68
CA ARG A 337 -10.77 8.93 -7.11
C ARG A 337 -11.72 10.07 -6.74
N ILE A 338 -11.53 10.66 -5.57
CA ILE A 338 -12.36 11.76 -5.07
C ILE A 338 -12.03 13.07 -5.80
N THR A 339 -10.73 13.37 -5.98
CA THR A 339 -10.27 14.71 -6.39
C THR A 339 -9.84 14.82 -7.84
N ARG A 340 -9.55 13.71 -8.50
CA ARG A 340 -8.91 13.63 -9.83
C ARG A 340 -7.54 14.30 -9.91
N ASP A 341 -6.85 14.49 -8.79
CA ASP A 341 -5.58 15.19 -8.71
C ASP A 341 -4.39 14.23 -8.88
N GLY A 342 -3.60 14.45 -9.92
CA GLY A 342 -2.42 13.64 -10.28
C GLY A 342 -1.31 13.61 -9.24
N ARG A 343 -1.30 14.55 -8.26
CA ARG A 343 -0.33 14.51 -7.14
C ARG A 343 -0.39 13.20 -6.36
N TYR A 344 -1.58 12.59 -6.25
CA TYR A 344 -1.73 11.30 -5.59
C TYR A 344 -1.13 10.17 -6.43
N GLY A 345 -1.21 10.28 -7.76
CA GLY A 345 -0.52 9.38 -8.69
C GLY A 345 1.01 9.50 -8.60
N ASP A 346 1.54 10.72 -8.45
CA ASP A 346 2.97 10.96 -8.26
C ASP A 346 3.47 10.29 -6.97
N SER A 347 2.70 10.40 -5.90
CA SER A 347 3.03 9.78 -4.62
C SER A 347 2.92 8.24 -4.68
N MET A 348 1.92 7.70 -5.37
CA MET A 348 1.84 6.25 -5.65
C MET A 348 3.08 5.75 -6.39
N GLU A 349 3.48 6.47 -7.46
CA GLU A 349 4.65 6.12 -8.27
C GLU A 349 5.93 6.07 -7.43
N GLN A 350 6.12 7.07 -6.58
CA GLN A 350 7.29 7.18 -5.72
C GLN A 350 7.41 5.99 -4.77
N VAL A 351 6.33 5.66 -4.04
CA VAL A 351 6.29 4.50 -3.12
C VAL A 351 6.41 3.19 -3.91
N PHE A 352 5.70 3.05 -5.03
CA PHE A 352 5.71 1.83 -5.83
C PHE A 352 7.12 1.50 -6.34
N LEU A 353 7.79 2.45 -7.00
CA LEU A 353 9.08 2.19 -7.65
C LEU A 353 10.26 2.11 -6.67
N ASN A 354 10.23 2.88 -5.58
CA ASN A 354 11.39 3.05 -4.72
C ASN A 354 11.32 2.26 -3.41
N THR A 355 10.20 1.56 -3.14
CA THR A 355 10.02 0.77 -1.92
C THR A 355 9.50 -0.63 -2.23
N VAL A 356 8.19 -0.82 -2.38
CA VAL A 356 7.53 -2.13 -2.39
C VAL A 356 7.91 -2.99 -3.59
N LEU A 357 8.15 -2.42 -4.77
CA LEU A 357 8.60 -3.18 -5.94
C LEU A 357 10.01 -3.77 -5.75
N GLY A 358 10.83 -3.15 -4.89
CA GLY A 358 12.12 -3.63 -4.47
C GLY A 358 12.11 -4.50 -3.21
N ALA A 359 10.95 -4.79 -2.62
CA ALA A 359 10.87 -5.69 -1.47
C ALA A 359 11.40 -7.10 -1.81
N ARG A 360 12.06 -7.74 -0.84
CA ARG A 360 12.46 -9.15 -1.01
C ARG A 360 11.23 -10.04 -1.10
N LYS A 361 11.36 -11.17 -1.76
CA LYS A 361 10.30 -12.16 -1.91
C LYS A 361 9.86 -12.69 -0.55
N LEU A 362 8.55 -12.91 -0.39
CA LEU A 362 8.03 -13.65 0.75
C LEU A 362 8.44 -15.13 0.59
N GLU A 363 9.15 -15.67 1.58
CA GLU A 363 9.57 -17.07 1.55
C GLU A 363 8.43 -18.00 2.04
N ASP A 364 8.47 -19.26 1.60
CA ASP A 364 7.45 -20.25 1.94
C ASP A 364 7.41 -20.57 3.45
N ASP A 365 8.50 -20.33 4.16
CA ASP A 365 8.61 -20.53 5.61
C ASP A 365 8.21 -19.28 6.43
N GLY A 366 7.77 -18.21 5.76
CA GLY A 366 7.26 -17.00 6.39
C GLY A 366 8.29 -15.88 6.61
N HIS A 367 9.55 -16.03 6.19
CA HIS A 367 10.47 -14.90 6.20
C HIS A 367 10.00 -13.83 5.21
N ALA A 368 9.79 -12.61 5.72
CA ALA A 368 9.26 -11.48 4.97
C ALA A 368 10.22 -10.28 5.01
N PHE A 369 10.22 -9.52 3.93
CA PHE A 369 10.80 -8.19 3.92
C PHE A 369 9.89 -7.26 4.70
N TYR A 370 10.44 -6.55 5.68
CA TYR A 370 9.66 -5.67 6.57
C TYR A 370 10.06 -4.22 6.34
N TYR A 371 11.34 -3.88 6.56
CA TYR A 371 11.82 -2.51 6.47
C TYR A 371 12.63 -2.23 5.22
N SER A 372 12.32 -1.14 4.53
CA SER A 372 13.29 -0.42 3.72
C SER A 372 14.22 0.31 4.69
N ASP A 373 15.50 0.05 4.54
CA ASP A 373 16.53 0.58 5.42
C ASP A 373 17.14 1.83 4.79
N TYR A 374 17.02 2.97 5.46
CA TYR A 374 17.55 4.26 4.97
C TYR A 374 18.79 4.71 5.73
N ASN A 375 19.33 3.87 6.61
CA ASN A 375 20.58 4.12 7.29
C ASN A 375 21.71 4.38 6.27
N PHE A 376 22.73 5.16 6.64
CA PHE A 376 23.93 5.35 5.83
C PHE A 376 24.69 4.05 5.55
N LYS A 377 24.38 2.97 6.27
CA LYS A 377 24.84 1.59 6.10
C LYS A 377 23.67 0.64 5.85
N GLY A 378 22.73 1.08 5.03
CA GLY A 378 21.51 0.33 4.76
C GLY A 378 21.76 -1.05 4.17
N ALA A 379 20.86 -1.97 4.47
CA ALA A 379 20.89 -3.34 3.94
C ALA A 379 19.48 -3.84 3.63
N ARG A 380 19.36 -4.73 2.65
CA ARG A 380 18.10 -5.42 2.35
C ARG A 380 18.06 -6.75 3.08
N THR A 381 17.50 -6.76 4.27
CA THR A 381 17.41 -7.94 5.15
C THR A 381 15.98 -8.45 5.27
N TYR A 382 15.81 -9.70 5.64
CA TYR A 382 14.54 -10.21 6.12
C TYR A 382 14.32 -9.79 7.57
N PHE A 383 13.04 -9.68 7.96
CA PHE A 383 12.67 -9.55 9.36
C PHE A 383 13.03 -10.86 10.10
N PRO A 384 13.53 -10.79 11.32
CA PRO A 384 13.98 -11.99 12.02
C PRO A 384 12.85 -12.98 12.35
N ASP A 385 11.66 -12.47 12.68
CA ASP A 385 10.50 -13.31 12.97
C ASP A 385 9.78 -13.71 11.69
N ARG A 386 9.19 -14.91 11.69
CA ARG A 386 8.38 -15.42 10.58
C ARG A 386 6.96 -14.88 10.68
N TRP A 387 6.32 -14.78 9.53
CA TRP A 387 4.93 -14.39 9.40
C TRP A 387 4.59 -13.09 10.15
N PRO A 388 5.39 -11.99 10.00
CA PRO A 388 5.01 -10.70 10.54
C PRO A 388 3.80 -10.13 9.78
N CYS A 389 3.25 -8.98 10.21
CA CYS A 389 2.14 -8.32 9.52
C CYS A 389 2.37 -8.14 8.01
N CYS A 390 3.60 -7.83 7.63
CA CYS A 390 4.02 -7.64 6.23
C CYS A 390 3.87 -8.89 5.35
N SER A 391 3.80 -10.10 5.92
CA SER A 391 3.50 -11.32 5.16
C SER A 391 2.04 -11.38 4.68
N GLY A 392 1.15 -10.62 5.33
CA GLY A 392 -0.24 -10.46 4.90
C GLY A 392 -0.43 -9.33 3.89
N THR A 393 0.26 -8.21 4.09
CA THR A 393 0.08 -7.01 3.25
C THR A 393 0.82 -7.08 1.92
N LEU A 394 1.99 -7.72 1.83
CA LEU A 394 2.72 -7.83 0.57
C LEU A 394 1.90 -8.55 -0.53
N PRO A 395 1.24 -9.69 -0.28
CA PRO A 395 0.36 -10.30 -1.28
C PRO A 395 -0.83 -9.43 -1.69
N GLN A 396 -1.41 -8.66 -0.75
CA GLN A 396 -2.50 -7.75 -1.06
C GLN A 396 -2.03 -6.60 -1.96
N VAL A 397 -0.93 -5.93 -1.61
CA VAL A 397 -0.42 -4.79 -2.39
C VAL A 397 0.06 -5.22 -3.78
N ALA A 398 0.66 -6.42 -3.91
CA ALA A 398 1.07 -6.96 -5.19
C ALA A 398 -0.13 -7.25 -6.12
N ALA A 399 -1.27 -7.70 -5.57
CA ALA A 399 -2.52 -7.83 -6.32
C ALA A 399 -3.09 -6.44 -6.70
N ASP A 400 -3.00 -5.46 -5.80
CA ASP A 400 -3.52 -4.11 -6.01
C ASP A 400 -2.79 -3.32 -7.13
N TYR A 401 -1.62 -3.75 -7.60
CA TYR A 401 -0.97 -3.13 -8.76
C TYR A 401 -1.90 -3.01 -9.96
N HIS A 402 -2.82 -3.96 -10.15
CA HIS A 402 -3.81 -3.95 -11.23
C HIS A 402 -4.79 -2.76 -11.15
N VAL A 403 -5.17 -2.35 -9.95
CA VAL A 403 -6.18 -1.29 -9.73
C VAL A 403 -5.60 0.11 -9.54
N LEU A 404 -4.27 0.26 -9.63
CA LEU A 404 -3.57 1.54 -9.51
C LEU A 404 -3.26 2.20 -10.86
N ILE A 405 -3.34 1.45 -11.97
CA ILE A 405 -2.81 1.87 -13.27
C ILE A 405 -3.84 2.70 -14.04
N TYR A 406 -5.09 2.25 -14.12
CA TYR A 406 -6.13 2.89 -14.93
C TYR A 406 -7.35 3.24 -14.10
N PHE A 407 -7.92 4.40 -14.42
CA PHE A 407 -9.20 4.87 -13.87
C PHE A 407 -10.08 5.35 -15.01
N GLN A 408 -11.38 5.50 -14.76
CA GLN A 408 -12.33 6.00 -15.74
C GLN A 408 -13.41 6.88 -15.09
N ASP A 409 -13.99 7.74 -15.91
CA ASP A 409 -15.25 8.43 -15.68
C ASP A 409 -16.13 8.33 -16.94
N PRO A 410 -17.36 8.85 -16.94
CA PRO A 410 -18.20 8.83 -18.15
C PRO A 410 -17.58 9.50 -19.38
N ALA A 411 -16.62 10.40 -19.19
CA ALA A 411 -15.96 11.12 -20.29
C ALA A 411 -14.76 10.36 -20.87
N GLY A 412 -14.19 9.37 -20.16
CA GLY A 412 -13.08 8.60 -20.69
C GLY A 412 -12.17 7.94 -19.65
N VAL A 413 -10.94 7.66 -20.04
CA VAL A 413 -9.95 6.89 -19.29
C VAL A 413 -8.82 7.79 -18.77
N TYR A 414 -8.31 7.46 -17.59
CA TYR A 414 -7.11 8.04 -16.99
C TYR A 414 -6.00 6.98 -16.93
N VAL A 415 -4.83 7.31 -17.43
CA VAL A 415 -3.60 6.52 -17.25
C VAL A 415 -2.81 7.15 -16.11
N ASN A 416 -2.82 6.50 -14.96
CA ASN A 416 -2.24 7.01 -13.72
C ASN A 416 -0.80 6.54 -13.51
N LEU A 417 -0.54 5.23 -13.59
CA LEU A 417 0.81 4.68 -13.47
C LEU A 417 1.32 4.15 -14.81
N TYR A 418 2.58 4.46 -15.11
CA TYR A 418 3.24 3.98 -16.32
C TYR A 418 3.94 2.64 -16.06
N THR A 419 3.10 1.61 -15.86
CA THR A 419 3.54 0.22 -15.69
C THR A 419 3.09 -0.58 -16.90
N PRO A 420 3.98 -1.27 -17.63
CA PRO A 420 3.62 -2.06 -18.81
C PRO A 420 2.48 -3.04 -18.53
N SER A 421 1.37 -2.88 -19.27
CA SER A 421 0.11 -3.59 -19.01
C SER A 421 -0.87 -3.42 -20.17
N THR A 422 -1.98 -4.15 -20.12
CA THR A 422 -3.14 -3.91 -20.99
C THR A 422 -4.38 -3.74 -20.15
N GLY A 423 -5.02 -2.56 -20.24
CA GLY A 423 -6.33 -2.27 -19.67
C GLY A 423 -7.43 -2.57 -20.69
N ARG A 424 -8.50 -3.29 -20.31
CA ARG A 424 -9.64 -3.62 -21.17
C ARG A 424 -10.93 -3.15 -20.54
N TRP A 425 -11.78 -2.51 -21.33
CA TRP A 425 -13.10 -2.08 -20.84
C TRP A 425 -14.14 -2.08 -21.97
N VAL A 426 -15.38 -1.96 -21.58
CA VAL A 426 -16.50 -1.80 -22.50
C VAL A 426 -17.11 -0.42 -22.24
N SER A 427 -17.25 0.39 -23.28
CA SER A 427 -17.89 1.70 -23.16
C SER A 427 -19.40 1.57 -22.92
N ALA A 428 -20.03 2.63 -22.46
CA ALA A 428 -21.48 2.65 -22.17
C ALA A 428 -22.34 2.23 -23.39
N ASP A 429 -21.85 2.47 -24.60
CA ASP A 429 -22.52 2.12 -25.85
C ASP A 429 -22.05 0.78 -26.45
N GLY A 430 -21.34 -0.05 -25.64
CA GLY A 430 -20.98 -1.42 -25.97
C GLY A 430 -19.71 -1.61 -26.82
N ALA A 431 -18.94 -0.56 -27.10
CA ALA A 431 -17.66 -0.72 -27.78
C ALA A 431 -16.63 -1.40 -26.87
N ARG A 432 -15.94 -2.43 -27.37
CA ARG A 432 -14.84 -3.09 -26.66
C ARG A 432 -13.54 -2.36 -26.97
N LEU A 433 -12.84 -1.99 -25.91
CA LEU A 433 -11.58 -1.24 -25.98
C LEU A 433 -10.49 -1.97 -25.18
N ALA A 434 -9.26 -1.87 -25.69
CA ALA A 434 -8.06 -2.32 -24.99
C ALA A 434 -6.95 -1.29 -25.21
N LEU A 435 -6.36 -0.81 -24.13
CA LEU A 435 -5.21 0.10 -24.13
C LEU A 435 -3.99 -0.66 -23.63
N THR A 436 -3.05 -0.92 -24.54
CA THR A 436 -1.78 -1.57 -24.20
C THR A 436 -0.72 -0.51 -23.98
N GLN A 437 -0.09 -0.54 -22.81
CA GLN A 437 1.06 0.32 -22.53
C GLN A 437 2.35 -0.49 -22.47
N SER A 438 3.40 0.07 -23.06
CA SER A 438 4.73 -0.49 -23.18
C SER A 438 5.78 0.61 -23.10
N GLY A 439 7.06 0.23 -23.14
CA GLY A 439 8.19 1.15 -23.03
C GLY A 439 8.92 0.97 -21.71
N ASP A 440 10.04 1.64 -21.58
CA ASP A 440 10.87 1.65 -20.37
C ASP A 440 10.75 3.01 -19.66
N TYR A 441 9.59 3.23 -19.06
CA TYR A 441 9.32 4.50 -18.38
C TYR A 441 10.30 4.79 -17.25
N ALA A 442 10.57 3.79 -16.40
CA ALA A 442 11.36 4.01 -15.21
C ALA A 442 12.83 4.34 -15.52
N ASN A 443 13.39 3.79 -16.60
CA ASN A 443 14.80 4.00 -16.97
C ASN A 443 15.00 4.99 -18.13
N GLU A 444 14.07 5.03 -19.10
CA GLU A 444 14.26 5.81 -20.31
C GLU A 444 13.24 6.96 -20.44
N GLY A 445 12.22 7.01 -19.57
CA GLY A 445 11.16 8.00 -19.64
C GLY A 445 10.21 7.82 -20.83
N ILE A 446 10.18 6.63 -21.44
CA ILE A 446 9.42 6.37 -22.66
C ILE A 446 8.18 5.54 -22.33
N VAL A 447 7.01 6.04 -22.74
CA VAL A 447 5.74 5.34 -22.68
C VAL A 447 5.11 5.28 -24.06
N ARG A 448 4.66 4.09 -24.45
CA ARG A 448 3.91 3.88 -25.69
C ARG A 448 2.57 3.26 -25.36
N LEU A 449 1.50 3.89 -25.83
CA LEU A 449 0.14 3.43 -25.68
C LEU A 449 -0.42 3.08 -27.06
N GLU A 450 -0.99 1.89 -27.23
CA GLU A 450 -1.68 1.46 -28.42
C GLU A 450 -3.12 1.11 -28.08
N LEU A 451 -4.07 1.75 -28.76
CA LEU A 451 -5.48 1.50 -28.59
C LEU A 451 -5.97 0.48 -29.60
N LYS A 452 -6.66 -0.55 -29.11
CA LYS A 452 -7.53 -1.39 -29.90
C LYS A 452 -8.98 -1.09 -29.59
N ALA A 453 -9.78 -0.90 -30.62
CA ALA A 453 -11.19 -0.56 -30.50
C ALA A 453 -12.04 -1.31 -31.51
N SER A 454 -13.14 -1.93 -31.06
CA SER A 454 -14.05 -2.66 -31.96
C SER A 454 -14.78 -1.75 -32.96
N ARG A 455 -14.81 -0.45 -32.69
CA ARG A 455 -15.26 0.64 -33.58
C ARG A 455 -14.71 1.98 -33.12
N SER A 456 -14.76 2.98 -33.98
CA SER A 456 -14.36 4.34 -33.58
C SER A 456 -15.28 4.89 -32.49
N LEU A 457 -14.69 5.54 -31.49
CA LEU A 457 -15.41 6.09 -30.34
C LEU A 457 -14.79 7.41 -29.88
N ARG A 458 -15.64 8.39 -29.56
CA ARG A 458 -15.17 9.66 -28.96
C ARG A 458 -15.09 9.53 -27.45
N PHE A 459 -13.90 9.79 -26.90
CA PHE A 459 -13.67 9.90 -25.47
C PHE A 459 -12.40 10.70 -25.17
N ALA A 460 -12.20 11.08 -23.92
CA ALA A 460 -10.99 11.71 -23.43
C ALA A 460 -10.01 10.66 -22.86
N MET A 461 -8.79 10.63 -23.37
CA MET A 461 -7.67 9.90 -22.75
C MET A 461 -6.84 10.90 -21.95
N ARG A 462 -6.79 10.69 -20.63
CA ARG A 462 -6.07 11.59 -19.71
C ARG A 462 -4.81 10.88 -19.22
N LEU A 463 -3.68 11.51 -19.41
CA LEU A 463 -2.35 10.98 -19.20
C LEU A 463 -1.70 11.76 -18.06
N ARG A 464 -1.30 11.08 -16.98
CA ARG A 464 -0.63 11.77 -15.88
C ARG A 464 0.71 12.33 -16.34
N ILE A 465 0.94 13.60 -16.05
CA ILE A 465 2.23 14.25 -16.26
C ILE A 465 2.87 14.41 -14.88
N PRO A 466 3.88 13.58 -14.55
CA PRO A 466 4.50 13.62 -13.24
C PRO A 466 5.12 14.97 -12.91
N ALA A 467 4.92 15.46 -11.70
CA ALA A 467 5.42 16.78 -11.28
C ALA A 467 6.95 16.91 -11.42
N TRP A 468 7.70 15.81 -11.21
CA TRP A 468 9.15 15.79 -11.37
C TRP A 468 9.59 16.06 -12.83
N SER A 469 8.77 15.78 -13.82
CA SER A 469 9.12 15.91 -15.25
C SER A 469 9.18 17.36 -15.74
N GLY A 470 8.62 18.30 -14.98
CA GLY A 470 8.73 19.74 -15.25
C GLY A 470 9.96 20.40 -14.59
N ALA A 471 10.72 19.67 -13.78
CA ALA A 471 11.84 20.18 -13.03
C ALA A 471 13.17 19.84 -13.73
N GLY A 472 13.76 20.77 -14.45
CA GLY A 472 15.08 20.59 -15.07
C GLY A 472 15.14 20.82 -16.59
N ALA A 473 16.15 20.24 -17.24
CA ALA A 473 16.39 20.45 -18.67
C ALA A 473 15.43 19.61 -19.54
N GLY A 474 14.47 20.25 -20.14
CA GLY A 474 13.52 19.67 -21.08
C GLY A 474 12.09 19.60 -20.53
N SER A 475 11.14 19.56 -21.43
CA SER A 475 9.72 19.39 -21.13
C SER A 475 9.24 18.04 -21.64
N PRO A 476 8.27 17.39 -20.96
CA PRO A 476 7.59 16.21 -21.50
C PRO A 476 7.01 16.49 -22.89
N SER A 477 6.96 15.48 -23.73
CA SER A 477 6.31 15.55 -25.03
C SER A 477 5.29 14.45 -25.23
N ILE A 478 4.25 14.75 -25.99
CA ILE A 478 3.22 13.80 -26.40
C ILE A 478 3.15 13.80 -27.92
N ARG A 479 3.12 12.61 -28.50
CA ARG A 479 2.85 12.40 -29.93
C ARG A 479 1.66 11.49 -30.11
N LEU A 480 0.77 11.87 -31.03
CA LEU A 480 -0.36 11.04 -31.44
C LEU A 480 -0.14 10.62 -32.90
N ASN A 481 0.01 9.33 -33.15
CA ASN A 481 0.31 8.77 -34.48
C ASN A 481 1.53 9.47 -35.13
N GLY A 482 2.57 9.75 -34.33
CA GLY A 482 3.78 10.44 -34.75
C GLY A 482 3.71 11.96 -34.77
N ASN A 483 2.52 12.57 -34.69
CA ASN A 483 2.34 14.02 -34.71
C ASN A 483 2.36 14.60 -33.29
N PRO A 484 3.04 15.74 -33.05
CA PRO A 484 3.06 16.35 -31.73
C PRO A 484 1.67 16.84 -31.31
N VAL A 485 1.37 16.69 -30.02
CA VAL A 485 0.14 17.18 -29.40
C VAL A 485 0.52 18.25 -28.36
N PRO A 486 -0.21 19.37 -28.28
CA PRO A 486 0.00 20.37 -27.24
C PRO A 486 -0.13 19.73 -25.86
N LEU A 487 0.78 20.09 -24.94
CA LEU A 487 0.78 19.59 -23.59
C LEU A 487 0.22 20.65 -22.65
N GLU A 488 -1.07 20.54 -22.37
CA GLU A 488 -1.75 21.33 -21.35
C GLU A 488 -2.23 20.39 -20.25
N THR A 489 -1.96 20.74 -19.00
CA THR A 489 -2.31 19.91 -17.84
C THR A 489 -3.37 20.57 -16.99
N ARG A 490 -4.31 19.76 -16.53
CA ARG A 490 -5.26 20.11 -15.48
C ARG A 490 -5.20 19.05 -14.39
N LEU A 491 -4.99 19.47 -13.15
CA LEU A 491 -4.82 18.57 -11.99
C LEU A 491 -3.77 17.47 -12.26
N GLY A 492 -2.68 17.80 -12.94
CA GLY A 492 -1.60 16.86 -13.24
C GLY A 492 -1.87 15.87 -14.39
N PHE A 493 -2.97 16.03 -15.15
CA PHE A 493 -3.27 15.21 -16.33
C PHE A 493 -3.33 16.05 -17.60
N ALA A 494 -2.67 15.58 -18.66
CA ALA A 494 -2.88 16.05 -20.03
C ALA A 494 -4.05 15.27 -20.64
N SER A 495 -4.95 15.97 -21.35
CA SER A 495 -6.15 15.38 -21.93
C SER A 495 -6.14 15.42 -23.44
N ILE A 496 -6.37 14.29 -24.09
CA ILE A 496 -6.56 14.18 -25.53
C ILE A 496 -8.00 13.71 -25.78
N GLU A 497 -8.88 14.62 -26.17
CA GLU A 497 -10.26 14.31 -26.52
C GLU A 497 -10.43 14.28 -28.04
N ARG A 498 -10.86 13.13 -28.56
CA ARG A 498 -11.05 12.95 -30.00
C ARG A 498 -11.93 11.75 -30.33
N LEU A 499 -12.25 11.58 -31.62
CA LEU A 499 -12.73 10.33 -32.15
C LEU A 499 -11.55 9.37 -32.32
N TRP A 500 -11.41 8.42 -31.41
CA TRP A 500 -10.38 7.40 -31.43
C TRP A 500 -10.71 6.28 -32.41
N LYS A 501 -9.68 5.72 -33.05
CA LYS A 501 -9.77 4.63 -34.02
C LYS A 501 -8.90 3.46 -33.56
N ASP A 502 -9.24 2.29 -34.04
CA ASP A 502 -8.40 1.10 -33.88
C ASP A 502 -7.00 1.35 -34.41
N GLY A 503 -5.98 0.97 -33.64
CA GLY A 503 -4.57 1.17 -33.97
C GLY A 503 -4.00 2.58 -33.69
N ASP A 504 -4.79 3.51 -33.14
CA ASP A 504 -4.26 4.82 -32.70
C ASP A 504 -3.16 4.61 -31.62
N ARG A 505 -2.07 5.39 -31.72
CA ARG A 505 -0.89 5.31 -30.86
C ARG A 505 -0.59 6.64 -30.23
N VAL A 506 -0.31 6.61 -28.93
CA VAL A 506 0.19 7.75 -28.17
C VAL A 506 1.58 7.41 -27.62
N GLU A 507 2.52 8.31 -27.87
CA GLU A 507 3.86 8.21 -27.28
C GLU A 507 4.08 9.40 -26.35
N LEU A 508 4.56 9.09 -25.12
CA LEU A 508 5.04 10.09 -24.17
C LEU A 508 6.53 9.91 -23.98
N GLU A 509 7.23 11.03 -23.95
CA GLU A 509 8.65 11.07 -23.64
C GLU A 509 8.87 12.06 -22.50
N PHE A 510 9.46 11.57 -21.42
CA PHE A 510 9.80 12.35 -20.24
C PHE A 510 11.32 12.52 -20.18
N PRO A 511 11.84 13.75 -20.21
CA PRO A 511 13.24 13.98 -19.89
C PRO A 511 13.58 13.42 -18.51
N MET A 512 14.75 12.78 -18.41
CA MET A 512 15.17 12.08 -17.20
C MET A 512 16.44 12.71 -16.60
N PRO A 513 16.42 14.01 -16.20
CA PRO A 513 17.58 14.65 -15.61
C PRO A 513 17.91 14.05 -14.25
N LEU A 514 19.17 14.10 -13.88
CA LEU A 514 19.60 13.89 -12.49
C LEU A 514 19.15 15.09 -11.66
N ARG A 515 18.65 14.81 -10.47
CA ARG A 515 18.22 15.82 -9.49
C ARG A 515 18.73 15.42 -8.11
N LEU A 516 19.10 16.38 -7.31
CA LEU A 516 19.43 16.17 -5.90
C LEU A 516 18.25 16.63 -5.05
N MET A 517 17.74 15.73 -4.23
CA MET A 517 16.62 15.98 -3.34
C MET A 517 17.10 15.99 -1.89
N PRO A 518 17.16 17.15 -1.23
CA PRO A 518 17.50 17.21 0.19
C PRO A 518 16.53 16.39 1.03
N ILE A 519 17.01 15.86 2.16
CA ILE A 519 16.15 15.14 3.09
C ILE A 519 15.06 16.05 3.69
N ASN A 520 15.43 17.28 4.00
CA ASN A 520 14.51 18.35 4.39
C ASN A 520 15.23 19.73 4.28
N ALA A 521 14.57 20.81 4.67
CA ALA A 521 15.12 22.15 4.62
C ALA A 521 16.24 22.38 5.66
N HIS A 522 16.25 21.67 6.78
CA HIS A 522 17.29 21.77 7.81
C HIS A 522 18.63 21.14 7.36
N HIS A 523 18.57 20.14 6.49
CA HIS A 523 19.75 19.41 6.01
C HIS A 523 19.86 19.48 4.48
N PRO A 524 20.08 20.66 3.88
CA PRO A 524 20.11 20.83 2.42
C PRO A 524 21.29 20.13 1.74
N ASP A 525 22.30 19.79 2.49
CA ASP A 525 23.51 19.10 2.02
C ASP A 525 23.45 17.57 2.20
N VAL A 526 22.35 17.04 2.74
CA VAL A 526 22.07 15.60 2.82
C VAL A 526 21.04 15.25 1.75
N VAL A 527 21.52 14.69 0.63
CA VAL A 527 20.73 14.59 -0.59
C VAL A 527 20.57 13.15 -1.08
N ALA A 528 19.38 12.81 -1.54
CA ALA A 528 19.15 11.64 -2.38
C ALA A 528 19.35 12.01 -3.85
N VAL A 529 19.87 11.09 -4.63
CA VAL A 529 20.03 11.27 -6.07
C VAL A 529 18.83 10.69 -6.78
N MET A 530 18.12 11.55 -7.51
CA MET A 530 16.93 11.18 -8.27
C MET A 530 17.24 11.16 -9.77
N ARG A 531 16.72 10.17 -10.47
CA ARG A 531 16.63 10.19 -11.94
C ARG A 531 15.21 9.87 -12.37
N GLY A 532 14.53 10.84 -12.92
CA GLY A 532 13.09 10.71 -13.14
C GLY A 532 12.35 10.35 -11.85
N PRO A 533 11.53 9.27 -11.83
CA PRO A 533 10.80 8.85 -10.64
C PRO A 533 11.64 8.02 -9.66
N GLN A 534 12.86 7.58 -10.04
CA GLN A 534 13.65 6.64 -9.25
C GLN A 534 14.70 7.33 -8.39
N VAL A 535 14.84 6.84 -7.16
CA VAL A 535 16.02 7.08 -6.32
C VAL A 535 17.16 6.18 -6.78
N LEU A 536 18.34 6.74 -6.94
CA LEU A 536 19.57 6.00 -7.17
C LEU A 536 20.33 5.83 -5.85
N PHE A 537 20.35 4.61 -5.34
CA PHE A 537 21.01 4.25 -4.09
C PHE A 537 22.50 4.08 -4.31
N ALA A 538 23.32 4.72 -3.50
CA ALA A 538 24.78 4.55 -3.54
C ALA A 538 25.14 3.18 -2.97
N LEU A 539 25.87 2.35 -3.74
CA LEU A 539 26.32 1.03 -3.30
C LEU A 539 27.64 1.17 -2.50
N ALA A 540 27.56 1.90 -1.42
CA ALA A 540 28.66 2.20 -0.51
C ALA A 540 28.13 2.60 0.86
N ASP A 541 28.95 2.41 1.88
CA ASP A 541 28.72 2.84 3.24
C ASP A 541 29.09 4.34 3.38
N ARG A 542 28.09 5.17 3.69
CA ARG A 542 28.19 6.62 3.95
C ARG A 542 29.16 7.37 3.01
N PRO A 543 28.99 7.29 1.69
CA PRO A 543 29.91 7.94 0.76
C PRO A 543 29.78 9.46 0.85
N ARG A 544 30.91 10.16 0.67
CA ARG A 544 30.95 11.61 0.53
C ARG A 544 31.36 11.96 -0.89
N LEU A 545 30.52 12.73 -1.56
CA LEU A 545 30.70 13.13 -2.96
C LEU A 545 30.28 14.59 -3.12
N SER A 546 30.99 15.30 -3.98
CA SER A 546 30.61 16.67 -4.29
C SER A 546 29.35 16.70 -5.17
N ARG A 547 28.63 17.81 -5.13
CA ARG A 547 27.48 18.07 -6.01
C ARG A 547 27.87 17.87 -7.49
N GLY A 548 29.05 18.32 -7.89
CA GLY A 548 29.55 18.16 -9.27
C GLY A 548 29.74 16.69 -9.66
N GLN A 549 30.28 15.86 -8.77
CA GLN A 549 30.42 14.42 -9.01
C GLN A 549 29.05 13.73 -9.17
N LEU A 550 28.09 14.07 -8.32
CA LEU A 550 26.73 13.51 -8.39
C LEU A 550 26.00 13.94 -9.66
N MET A 551 26.05 15.22 -10.01
CA MET A 551 25.39 15.72 -11.22
C MET A 551 26.10 15.30 -12.52
N GLY A 552 27.37 14.92 -12.42
CA GLY A 552 28.18 14.41 -13.53
C GLY A 552 28.18 12.89 -13.68
N MET A 553 27.33 12.16 -12.94
CA MET A 553 27.23 10.70 -13.02
C MET A 553 26.98 10.23 -14.45
N LYS A 554 27.61 9.11 -14.79
CA LYS A 554 27.42 8.44 -16.09
C LYS A 554 26.86 7.04 -15.89
N ARG A 555 26.00 6.64 -16.84
CA ARG A 555 25.51 5.26 -16.90
C ARG A 555 26.61 4.37 -17.44
N THR A 556 26.87 3.26 -16.76
CA THR A 556 27.84 2.24 -17.16
C THR A 556 27.20 1.20 -18.09
N SER A 557 28.00 0.45 -18.81
CA SER A 557 27.53 -0.55 -19.79
C SER A 557 26.71 -1.69 -19.15
N ASP A 558 26.88 -1.92 -17.85
CA ASP A 558 26.13 -2.91 -17.06
C ASP A 558 24.85 -2.34 -16.42
N GLY A 559 24.47 -1.12 -16.80
CA GLY A 559 23.19 -0.50 -16.41
C GLY A 559 23.21 0.26 -15.07
N PHE A 560 24.31 0.28 -14.37
CA PHE A 560 24.50 1.09 -13.15
C PHE A 560 24.84 2.54 -13.49
N TRP A 561 24.87 3.40 -12.47
CA TRP A 561 25.37 4.76 -12.55
C TRP A 561 26.65 4.88 -11.73
N GLN A 562 27.54 5.79 -12.09
CA GLN A 562 28.83 5.96 -11.40
C GLN A 562 29.17 7.43 -11.20
N ALA A 563 29.52 7.78 -9.94
CA ALA A 563 30.11 9.05 -9.54
C ALA A 563 31.43 8.77 -8.81
N GLY A 564 32.56 9.20 -9.38
CA GLY A 564 33.88 8.82 -8.84
C GLY A 564 34.05 7.30 -8.78
N SER A 565 34.36 6.76 -7.61
CA SER A 565 34.47 5.32 -7.37
C SER A 565 33.15 4.66 -6.92
N VAL A 566 32.10 5.44 -6.67
CA VAL A 566 30.84 4.95 -6.11
C VAL A 566 29.86 4.60 -7.23
N ARG A 567 29.29 3.41 -7.15
CA ARG A 567 28.22 2.94 -8.05
C ARG A 567 26.86 3.23 -7.45
N PHE A 568 25.88 3.45 -8.31
CA PHE A 568 24.49 3.72 -7.93
C PHE A 568 23.53 2.84 -8.70
N ALA A 569 22.44 2.46 -8.07
CA ALA A 569 21.40 1.63 -8.65
C ALA A 569 20.00 2.00 -8.12
N PRO A 570 18.92 1.77 -8.89
CA PRO A 570 17.58 1.82 -8.33
C PRO A 570 17.39 0.70 -7.29
N PHE A 571 16.46 0.85 -6.35
CA PHE A 571 16.24 -0.08 -5.24
C PHE A 571 16.03 -1.53 -5.71
N THR A 572 15.33 -1.72 -6.81
CA THR A 572 15.08 -3.03 -7.42
C THR A 572 16.35 -3.77 -7.87
N ALA A 573 17.44 -3.05 -8.13
CA ALA A 573 18.73 -3.60 -8.56
C ALA A 573 19.76 -3.68 -7.42
N VAL A 574 19.47 -3.16 -6.23
CA VAL A 574 20.31 -3.34 -5.04
C VAL A 574 20.30 -4.80 -4.62
N LYS A 575 21.45 -5.46 -4.63
CA LYS A 575 21.62 -6.88 -4.26
C LYS A 575 22.65 -6.99 -3.14
N GLY A 576 22.24 -7.42 -1.95
CA GLY A 576 23.14 -7.91 -0.88
C GLY A 576 24.30 -7.03 -0.40
N ALA A 577 24.61 -5.94 -1.08
CA ALA A 577 25.64 -4.98 -0.69
C ALA A 577 25.05 -3.93 0.27
N ALA A 578 25.89 -3.38 1.14
CA ALA A 578 25.54 -2.17 1.89
C ALA A 578 25.28 -1.02 0.92
N TYR A 579 24.34 -0.16 1.27
CA TYR A 579 23.98 1.00 0.46
C TYR A 579 23.64 2.21 1.33
N SER A 580 23.66 3.38 0.71
CA SER A 580 23.17 4.62 1.30
C SER A 580 22.07 5.21 0.41
N THR A 581 20.94 5.60 1.01
CA THR A 581 19.85 6.30 0.32
C THR A 581 20.20 7.77 0.12
N TYR A 582 20.88 8.35 1.11
CA TYR A 582 21.32 9.75 1.13
C TYR A 582 22.82 9.87 1.14
N ILE A 583 23.30 10.96 0.58
CA ILE A 583 24.72 11.34 0.48
C ILE A 583 24.90 12.65 1.24
N GLU A 584 25.87 12.71 2.13
CA GLU A 584 26.35 13.98 2.68
C GLU A 584 27.29 14.61 1.66
N LEU A 585 26.96 15.81 1.18
CA LEU A 585 27.79 16.53 0.21
C LEU A 585 29.16 16.87 0.83
N ALA A 586 30.23 16.68 0.03
CA ALA A 586 31.60 17.00 0.41
C ALA A 586 31.94 18.46 0.14
#